data_89c4293e7d1945e75e69dbed7587f593
#
_entry.id   89c4293e7d1945e75e69dbed7587f593
#
_cell.length_a   1.000
_cell.length_b   1.000
_cell.length_c   1.000
_cell.angle_alpha   90.00
_cell.angle_beta   90.00
_cell.angle_gamma   90.00
#
_symmetry.space_group_name_H-M   'P 1'
#
loop_
_entity.id
_entity.type
_entity.pdbx_description
1 polymer ?
#
loop_
_entity_poly.entity_id
_entity_poly.type
_entity_poly.pdbx_seq_one_letter_code
_entity_poly.pdbx_strand_id
1 'polypeptide(L)'
;KQPRPESPEFYRLRIDDKVINFSVDSIETLQIKAPYVDFSTAYTIEGSGNSNKIKELTLKQIALQKNVDDLLATLRNNNISHDIFEDSLATLLNNYKEDVKVNYIFAAPNTAAAYFALFQKLNNYLIFDPLNNKDDVKCFAAVATSLNNTYPDAVRSKNLYNIVIKGMKNTRQPQAKALEIPQEKIVETGIIDI
;
A
#
# COMPACT_ATOMS: atom_id res chain seq x y z
N LYS A 1 32.50 -2.32 2.83
CA LYS A 1 31.83 -2.40 1.51
C LYS A 1 30.88 -3.57 1.57
N GLN A 2 29.58 -3.36 1.37
CA GLN A 2 28.62 -4.43 1.22
C GLN A 2 28.66 -4.93 -0.23
N PRO A 3 28.36 -6.22 -0.49
CA PRO A 3 28.21 -6.74 -1.85
C PRO A 3 27.07 -5.98 -2.57
N ARG A 4 27.16 -5.87 -3.87
CA ARG A 4 26.13 -5.23 -4.69
C ARG A 4 24.84 -6.05 -4.60
N PRO A 5 23.67 -5.44 -4.37
CA PRO A 5 22.42 -6.17 -4.38
C PRO A 5 22.05 -6.57 -5.83
N GLU A 6 21.51 -7.77 -5.98
CA GLU A 6 21.01 -8.28 -7.28
C GLU A 6 19.63 -7.69 -7.65
N SER A 7 18.94 -7.11 -6.69
CA SER A 7 17.65 -6.42 -6.81
C SER A 7 17.64 -5.20 -5.89
N PRO A 8 16.73 -4.22 -6.09
CA PRO A 8 16.65 -3.07 -5.21
C PRO A 8 16.49 -3.47 -3.74
N GLU A 9 17.41 -3.00 -2.90
CA GLU A 9 17.41 -3.23 -1.47
C GLU A 9 17.07 -1.95 -0.70
N PHE A 10 16.30 -2.12 0.40
CA PHE A 10 15.88 -1.01 1.26
C PHE A 10 16.80 -0.89 2.45
N TYR A 11 17.16 0.35 2.72
CA TYR A 11 18.00 0.73 3.84
C TYR A 11 17.33 1.78 4.69
N ARG A 12 17.77 1.84 5.94
CA ARG A 12 17.30 2.83 6.90
C ARG A 12 18.50 3.45 7.61
N LEU A 13 18.64 4.76 7.47
CA LEU A 13 19.56 5.53 8.30
C LEU A 13 18.80 6.06 9.50
N ARG A 14 19.28 5.78 10.70
CA ARG A 14 18.63 6.15 11.95
C ARG A 14 19.56 6.94 12.84
N ILE A 15 19.07 8.05 13.38
CA ILE A 15 19.71 8.83 14.44
C ILE A 15 18.64 9.10 15.49
N ASP A 16 18.82 8.56 16.69
CA ASP A 16 17.82 8.55 17.77
C ASP A 16 16.47 7.96 17.29
N ASP A 17 15.41 8.76 17.32
CA ASP A 17 14.05 8.43 16.83
C ASP A 17 13.82 8.81 15.36
N LYS A 18 14.77 9.55 14.75
CA LYS A 18 14.67 10.09 13.39
C LYS A 18 15.15 9.07 12.37
N VAL A 19 14.46 8.99 11.23
CA VAL A 19 14.69 7.95 10.22
C VAL A 19 14.66 8.54 8.82
N ILE A 20 15.61 8.10 7.99
CA ILE A 20 15.58 8.26 6.53
C ILE A 20 15.49 6.88 5.92
N ASN A 21 14.45 6.61 5.12
CA ASN A 21 14.34 5.41 4.31
C ASN A 21 14.83 5.69 2.90
N PHE A 22 15.56 4.76 2.31
CA PHE A 22 16.06 4.86 0.95
C PHE A 22 16.25 3.45 0.35
N SER A 23 16.42 3.38 -0.94
CA SER A 23 16.78 2.15 -1.64
C SER A 23 18.10 2.31 -2.36
N VAL A 24 18.79 1.21 -2.56
CA VAL A 24 19.99 1.12 -3.41
C VAL A 24 19.75 0.04 -4.45
N ASP A 25 19.92 0.39 -5.71
CA ASP A 25 19.94 -0.55 -6.81
C ASP A 25 21.37 -0.76 -7.28
N SER A 26 21.69 -1.95 -7.72
CA SER A 26 22.95 -2.56 -8.12
C SER A 26 24.21 -1.66 -8.23
N ILE A 27 24.15 -0.58 -9.03
CA ILE A 27 25.32 0.27 -9.34
C ILE A 27 25.22 1.69 -8.78
N GLU A 28 24.16 2.01 -8.03
CA GLU A 28 23.95 3.35 -7.50
C GLU A 28 24.98 3.71 -6.43
N THR A 29 25.43 4.95 -6.45
CA THR A 29 26.22 5.57 -5.38
C THR A 29 25.42 6.73 -4.84
N LEU A 30 25.00 6.62 -3.59
CA LEU A 30 24.17 7.63 -2.95
C LEU A 30 24.98 8.55 -2.07
N GLN A 31 24.65 9.85 -2.16
CA GLN A 31 25.08 10.84 -1.20
C GLN A 31 23.86 11.40 -0.46
N ILE A 32 23.84 11.24 0.86
CA ILE A 32 22.75 11.73 1.73
C ILE A 32 23.32 12.83 2.61
N LYS A 33 22.66 14.00 2.60
CA LYS A 33 22.98 15.13 3.50
C LYS A 33 21.72 15.46 4.27
N ALA A 34 21.78 15.53 5.59
CA ALA A 34 20.65 15.82 6.45
C ALA A 34 21.05 16.70 7.62
N PRO A 35 20.31 17.80 7.90
CA PRO A 35 20.47 18.56 9.13
C PRO A 35 19.96 17.73 10.32
N TYR A 36 20.61 17.82 11.47
CA TYR A 36 20.22 17.02 12.63
C TYR A 36 18.80 17.34 13.12
N VAL A 37 18.41 18.62 13.12
CA VAL A 37 17.10 19.06 13.63
C VAL A 37 15.95 18.46 12.80
N ASP A 38 16.02 18.60 11.47
CA ASP A 38 15.00 18.15 10.54
C ASP A 38 15.45 16.91 9.74
N PHE A 39 16.13 15.98 10.44
CA PHE A 39 16.80 14.84 9.85
C PHE A 39 15.89 14.01 8.93
N SER A 40 14.64 13.76 9.34
CA SER A 40 13.69 12.91 8.59
C SER A 40 12.96 13.65 7.47
N THR A 41 13.06 14.97 7.37
CA THR A 41 12.25 15.77 6.44
C THR A 41 13.06 16.67 5.52
N ALA A 42 14.13 17.29 6.02
CA ALA A 42 14.94 18.26 5.27
C ALA A 42 16.25 17.67 4.71
N TYR A 43 16.29 16.36 4.46
CA TYR A 43 17.48 15.73 3.87
C TYR A 43 17.47 15.81 2.34
N THR A 44 18.65 15.68 1.73
CA THR A 44 18.81 15.51 0.29
C THR A 44 19.41 14.15 -0.03
N ILE A 45 19.01 13.57 -1.15
CA ILE A 45 19.58 12.34 -1.70
C ILE A 45 19.98 12.59 -3.13
N GLU A 46 21.26 12.35 -3.44
CA GLU A 46 21.81 12.41 -4.79
C GLU A 46 22.22 11.00 -5.23
N GLY A 47 22.11 10.69 -6.52
CA GLY A 47 22.57 9.43 -7.10
C GLY A 47 21.50 8.32 -7.20
N SER A 48 20.26 8.55 -6.74
CA SER A 48 19.15 7.59 -6.91
C SER A 48 17.81 8.27 -7.13
N GLY A 49 17.19 8.02 -8.27
CA GLY A 49 15.83 8.47 -8.58
C GLY A 49 14.78 7.79 -7.70
N ASN A 50 14.96 6.50 -7.41
CA ASN A 50 14.07 5.74 -6.54
C ASN A 50 14.09 6.28 -5.10
N SER A 51 15.28 6.58 -4.57
CA SER A 51 15.40 7.13 -3.22
C SER A 51 14.78 8.52 -3.09
N ASN A 52 14.85 9.35 -4.14
CA ASN A 52 14.13 10.63 -4.17
C ASN A 52 12.60 10.42 -4.15
N LYS A 53 12.07 9.48 -4.92
CA LYS A 53 10.64 9.13 -4.88
C LYS A 53 10.22 8.55 -3.53
N ILE A 54 11.05 7.76 -2.87
CA ILE A 54 10.81 7.26 -1.50
C ILE A 54 10.75 8.43 -0.50
N LYS A 55 11.62 9.43 -0.66
CA LYS A 55 11.55 10.66 0.13
C LYS A 55 10.22 11.39 -0.07
N GLU A 56 9.82 11.62 -1.33
CA GLU A 56 8.54 12.26 -1.66
C GLU A 56 7.36 11.51 -1.02
N LEU A 57 7.32 10.19 -1.14
CA LEU A 57 6.30 9.33 -0.51
C LEU A 57 6.32 9.46 1.02
N THR A 58 7.49 9.49 1.62
CA THR A 58 7.64 9.67 3.08
C THR A 58 7.07 11.03 3.52
N LEU A 59 7.38 12.10 2.80
CA LEU A 59 6.86 13.44 3.11
C LEU A 59 5.34 13.53 2.92
N LYS A 60 4.79 12.90 1.86
CA LYS A 60 3.35 12.80 1.64
C LYS A 60 2.65 12.03 2.78
N GLN A 61 3.25 10.94 3.25
CA GLN A 61 2.72 10.17 4.38
C GLN A 61 2.73 10.98 5.68
N ILE A 62 3.81 11.72 5.96
CA ILE A 62 3.89 12.62 7.12
C ILE A 62 2.80 13.70 7.05
N ALA A 63 2.58 14.29 5.88
CA ALA A 63 1.52 15.28 5.67
C ALA A 63 0.12 14.67 5.86
N LEU A 64 -0.12 13.45 5.37
CA LEU A 64 -1.38 12.73 5.59
C LEU A 64 -1.59 12.47 7.09
N GLN A 65 -0.58 11.97 7.81
CA GLN A 65 -0.67 11.73 9.25
C GLN A 65 -1.04 13.01 10.00
N LYS A 66 -0.37 14.12 9.67
CA LYS A 66 -0.67 15.42 10.28
C LYS A 66 -2.12 15.85 10.02
N ASN A 67 -2.60 15.75 8.78
CA ASN A 67 -3.98 16.12 8.45
C ASN A 67 -5.00 15.26 9.21
N VAL A 68 -4.73 13.97 9.39
CA VAL A 68 -5.58 13.07 10.18
C VAL A 68 -5.54 13.43 11.67
N ASP A 69 -4.37 13.76 12.21
CA ASP A 69 -4.23 14.17 13.61
C ASP A 69 -4.97 15.51 13.88
N ASP A 70 -4.88 16.48 12.96
CA ASP A 70 -5.61 17.75 13.01
C ASP A 70 -7.14 17.53 12.94
N LEU A 71 -7.59 16.61 12.06
CA LEU A 71 -9.01 16.23 11.97
C LEU A 71 -9.52 15.56 13.24
N LEU A 72 -8.72 14.66 13.83
CA LEU A 72 -9.03 14.04 15.12
C LEU A 72 -9.11 15.05 16.27
N ALA A 73 -8.23 16.04 16.28
CA ALA A 73 -8.26 17.12 17.27
C ALA A 73 -9.55 17.95 17.12
N THR A 74 -10.00 18.21 15.89
CA THR A 74 -11.24 18.95 15.60
C THR A 74 -12.47 18.18 16.10
N LEU A 75 -12.50 16.84 15.92
CA LEU A 75 -13.55 15.98 16.45
C LEU A 75 -13.57 15.98 17.99
N ARG A 76 -12.40 15.83 18.64
CA ARG A 76 -12.28 15.81 20.10
C ARG A 76 -12.75 17.12 20.75
N ASN A 77 -12.58 18.23 20.07
CA ASN A 77 -13.04 19.55 20.52
C ASN A 77 -14.53 19.81 20.22
N ASN A 78 -15.29 18.80 19.76
CA ASN A 78 -16.69 18.88 19.37
C ASN A 78 -16.99 19.95 18.30
N ASN A 79 -16.01 20.27 17.45
CA ASN A 79 -16.18 21.24 16.37
C ASN A 79 -16.79 20.64 15.10
N ILE A 80 -16.80 19.29 15.00
CA ILE A 80 -17.46 18.53 13.92
C ILE A 80 -18.17 17.30 14.49
N SER A 81 -19.17 16.79 13.75
CA SER A 81 -19.84 15.53 14.06
C SER A 81 -19.01 14.32 13.61
N HIS A 82 -19.36 13.13 14.10
CA HIS A 82 -18.73 11.87 13.66
C HIS A 82 -18.89 11.62 12.17
N ASP A 83 -20.06 11.89 11.60
CA ASP A 83 -20.33 11.69 10.17
C ASP A 83 -19.41 12.58 9.31
N ILE A 84 -19.27 13.87 9.69
CA ILE A 84 -18.34 14.79 9.00
C ILE A 84 -16.89 14.32 9.13
N PHE A 85 -16.52 13.79 10.29
CA PHE A 85 -15.19 13.23 10.50
C PHE A 85 -14.94 12.04 9.59
N GLU A 86 -15.87 11.06 9.52
CA GLU A 86 -15.73 9.86 8.69
C GLU A 86 -15.63 10.20 7.21
N ASP A 87 -16.49 11.09 6.70
CA ASP A 87 -16.46 11.58 5.32
C ASP A 87 -15.15 12.30 4.98
N SER A 88 -14.68 13.14 5.90
CA SER A 88 -13.42 13.88 5.72
C SER A 88 -12.22 12.93 5.72
N LEU A 89 -12.19 11.95 6.64
CA LEU A 89 -11.15 10.94 6.70
C LEU A 89 -11.12 10.08 5.43
N ALA A 90 -12.30 9.62 4.97
CA ALA A 90 -12.42 8.87 3.73
C ALA A 90 -11.91 9.68 2.52
N THR A 91 -12.23 10.97 2.46
CA THR A 91 -11.76 11.87 1.41
C THR A 91 -10.24 12.02 1.44
N LEU A 92 -9.64 12.25 2.61
CA LEU A 92 -8.18 12.34 2.77
C LEU A 92 -7.47 11.06 2.31
N LEU A 93 -7.97 9.90 2.73
CA LEU A 93 -7.41 8.60 2.37
C LEU A 93 -7.56 8.30 0.88
N ASN A 94 -8.73 8.57 0.29
CA ASN A 94 -8.97 8.33 -1.13
C ASN A 94 -8.09 9.23 -2.00
N ASN A 95 -7.98 10.51 -1.69
CA ASN A 95 -7.11 11.43 -2.42
C ASN A 95 -5.65 11.01 -2.36
N TYR A 96 -5.18 10.59 -1.18
CA TYR A 96 -3.83 10.07 -1.01
C TYR A 96 -3.61 8.79 -1.82
N LYS A 97 -4.53 7.83 -1.74
CA LYS A 97 -4.44 6.57 -2.48
C LYS A 97 -4.43 6.79 -3.99
N GLU A 98 -5.28 7.66 -4.51
CA GLU A 98 -5.33 7.95 -5.95
C GLU A 98 -4.04 8.62 -6.43
N ASP A 99 -3.51 9.60 -5.71
CA ASP A 99 -2.22 10.21 -6.03
C ASP A 99 -1.08 9.19 -6.05
N VAL A 100 -1.00 8.34 -5.02
CA VAL A 100 0.05 7.31 -4.92
C VAL A 100 -0.09 6.22 -5.99
N LYS A 101 -1.31 5.79 -6.30
CA LYS A 101 -1.58 4.83 -7.38
C LYS A 101 -1.08 5.33 -8.72
N VAL A 102 -1.49 6.54 -9.08
CA VAL A 102 -1.22 7.10 -10.42
C VAL A 102 0.27 7.45 -10.57
N ASN A 103 0.84 8.14 -9.59
CA ASN A 103 2.16 8.75 -9.73
C ASN A 103 3.33 7.83 -9.33
N TYR A 104 3.07 6.77 -8.56
CA TYR A 104 4.14 5.89 -8.05
C TYR A 104 3.91 4.41 -8.38
N ILE A 105 2.70 3.86 -8.11
CA ILE A 105 2.46 2.42 -8.25
C ILE A 105 2.34 2.03 -9.74
N PHE A 106 1.42 2.67 -10.48
CA PHE A 106 1.18 2.32 -11.87
C PHE A 106 2.12 3.02 -12.84
N ALA A 107 2.68 4.18 -12.47
CA ALA A 107 3.64 4.88 -13.31
C ALA A 107 4.94 4.08 -13.55
N ALA A 108 5.43 3.37 -12.54
CA ALA A 108 6.66 2.58 -12.63
C ALA A 108 6.63 1.37 -11.67
N PRO A 109 5.82 0.34 -11.94
CA PRO A 109 5.54 -0.74 -11.02
C PRO A 109 6.75 -1.66 -10.70
N ASN A 110 7.80 -1.63 -11.52
CA ASN A 110 9.04 -2.39 -11.32
C ASN A 110 10.08 -1.68 -10.44
N THR A 111 9.70 -0.60 -9.76
CA THR A 111 10.63 0.23 -9.00
C THR A 111 10.56 -0.02 -7.49
N ALA A 112 11.67 0.29 -6.79
CA ALA A 112 11.69 0.30 -5.33
C ALA A 112 10.67 1.28 -4.74
N ALA A 113 10.46 2.42 -5.39
CA ALA A 113 9.47 3.41 -4.95
C ALA A 113 8.03 2.87 -5.00
N ALA A 114 7.66 2.13 -6.06
CA ALA A 114 6.36 1.48 -6.15
C ALA A 114 6.16 0.42 -5.06
N TYR A 115 7.19 -0.40 -4.81
CA TYR A 115 7.16 -1.35 -3.70
C TYR A 115 7.00 -0.65 -2.35
N PHE A 116 7.76 0.42 -2.10
CA PHE A 116 7.67 1.20 -0.86
C PHE A 116 6.28 1.81 -0.65
N ALA A 117 5.67 2.30 -1.73
CA ALA A 117 4.33 2.90 -1.71
C ALA A 117 3.26 1.94 -1.19
N LEU A 118 3.32 0.64 -1.55
CA LEU A 118 2.36 -0.37 -1.12
C LEU A 118 2.35 -0.60 0.40
N PHE A 119 3.48 -0.40 1.06
CA PHE A 119 3.66 -0.73 2.49
C PHE A 119 3.62 0.49 3.41
N GLN A 120 3.17 1.65 2.91
CA GLN A 120 2.99 2.82 3.75
C GLN A 120 1.85 2.62 4.75
N LYS A 121 2.01 3.22 5.92
CA LYS A 121 1.10 3.04 7.06
C LYS A 121 0.59 4.38 7.57
N LEU A 122 -0.64 4.34 8.07
CA LEU A 122 -1.24 5.40 8.88
C LEU A 122 -1.63 4.77 10.22
N ASN A 123 -1.16 5.33 11.33
CA ASN A 123 -1.42 4.79 12.69
C ASN A 123 -1.18 3.27 12.80
N ASN A 124 -0.07 2.76 12.22
CA ASN A 124 0.32 1.34 12.16
C ASN A 124 -0.53 0.44 11.23
N TYR A 125 -1.60 0.93 10.61
CA TYR A 125 -2.37 0.19 9.62
C TYR A 125 -1.87 0.50 8.21
N LEU A 126 -1.84 -0.52 7.34
CA LEU A 126 -1.52 -0.32 5.94
C LEU A 126 -2.56 0.59 5.29
N ILE A 127 -2.10 1.59 4.53
CA ILE A 127 -2.98 2.48 3.75
C ILE A 127 -3.61 1.69 2.58
N PHE A 128 -2.84 0.81 1.95
CA PHE A 128 -3.33 -0.15 0.97
C PHE A 128 -3.53 -1.51 1.64
N ASP A 129 -4.77 -1.99 1.70
CA ASP A 129 -5.09 -3.29 2.30
C ASP A 129 -5.07 -4.40 1.23
N PRO A 130 -3.99 -5.19 1.15
CA PRO A 130 -3.87 -6.24 0.15
C PRO A 130 -4.74 -7.46 0.42
N LEU A 131 -5.40 -7.54 1.57
CA LEU A 131 -6.13 -8.75 1.98
C LEU A 131 -7.63 -8.60 1.92
N ASN A 132 -8.16 -7.39 2.14
CA ASN A 132 -9.60 -7.17 2.28
C ASN A 132 -10.16 -6.16 1.26
N ASN A 133 -9.31 -5.43 0.54
CA ASN A 133 -9.74 -4.47 -0.47
C ASN A 133 -9.33 -4.92 -1.87
N LYS A 134 -10.31 -5.22 -2.73
CA LYS A 134 -10.11 -5.74 -4.09
C LYS A 134 -9.31 -4.79 -4.98
N ASP A 135 -9.50 -3.48 -4.84
CA ASP A 135 -8.79 -2.49 -5.66
C ASP A 135 -7.34 -2.31 -5.18
N ASP A 136 -7.10 -2.41 -3.88
CA ASP A 136 -5.74 -2.42 -3.35
C ASP A 136 -4.99 -3.70 -3.77
N VAL A 137 -5.64 -4.87 -3.81
CA VAL A 137 -5.04 -6.10 -4.35
C VAL A 137 -4.53 -5.88 -5.79
N LYS A 138 -5.23 -5.09 -6.62
CA LYS A 138 -4.77 -4.78 -7.99
C LYS A 138 -3.46 -3.99 -7.98
N CYS A 139 -3.30 -3.05 -7.04
CA CYS A 139 -2.06 -2.31 -6.87
C CYS A 139 -0.88 -3.24 -6.54
N PHE A 140 -1.09 -4.15 -5.58
CA PHE A 140 -0.10 -5.16 -5.22
C PHE A 140 0.20 -6.10 -6.40
N ALA A 141 -0.82 -6.52 -7.16
CA ALA A 141 -0.66 -7.40 -8.31
C ALA A 141 0.16 -6.76 -9.45
N ALA A 142 -0.05 -5.47 -9.73
CA ALA A 142 0.71 -4.74 -10.73
C ALA A 142 2.21 -4.72 -10.39
N VAL A 143 2.54 -4.37 -9.15
CA VAL A 143 3.93 -4.34 -8.67
C VAL A 143 4.53 -5.75 -8.59
N ALA A 144 3.78 -6.74 -8.08
CA ALA A 144 4.24 -8.13 -7.99
C ALA A 144 4.59 -8.71 -9.36
N THR A 145 3.71 -8.52 -10.36
CA THR A 145 3.95 -8.99 -11.73
C THR A 145 5.16 -8.31 -12.34
N SER A 146 5.28 -7.00 -12.18
CA SER A 146 6.37 -6.23 -12.75
C SER A 146 7.72 -6.56 -12.12
N LEU A 147 7.78 -6.69 -10.79
CA LEU A 147 8.99 -7.11 -10.08
C LEU A 147 9.37 -8.55 -10.38
N ASN A 148 8.40 -9.45 -10.51
CA ASN A 148 8.69 -10.84 -10.89
C ASN A 148 9.28 -10.96 -12.29
N ASN A 149 8.84 -10.12 -13.23
CA ASN A 149 9.42 -10.08 -14.58
C ASN A 149 10.84 -9.51 -14.59
N THR A 150 11.14 -8.56 -13.70
CA THR A 150 12.45 -7.90 -13.65
C THR A 150 13.43 -8.64 -12.72
N TYR A 151 12.95 -9.15 -11.59
CA TYR A 151 13.74 -9.80 -10.54
C TYR A 151 13.04 -11.08 -10.05
N PRO A 152 12.98 -12.16 -10.89
CA PRO A 152 12.19 -13.36 -10.57
C PRO A 152 12.68 -14.11 -9.33
N ASP A 153 13.96 -14.03 -9.06
CA ASP A 153 14.58 -14.75 -7.93
C ASP A 153 14.61 -13.93 -6.63
N ALA A 154 14.29 -12.65 -6.69
CA ALA A 154 14.28 -11.80 -5.52
C ALA A 154 13.23 -12.26 -4.49
N VAL A 155 13.64 -12.38 -3.23
CA VAL A 155 12.75 -12.75 -2.12
C VAL A 155 11.55 -11.83 -2.01
N ARG A 156 11.73 -10.53 -2.30
CA ARG A 156 10.65 -9.53 -2.27
C ARG A 156 9.60 -9.80 -3.35
N SER A 157 10.01 -10.20 -4.54
CA SER A 157 9.09 -10.56 -5.64
C SER A 157 8.24 -11.76 -5.25
N LYS A 158 8.85 -12.81 -4.71
CA LYS A 158 8.17 -14.03 -4.26
C LYS A 158 7.19 -13.75 -3.10
N ASN A 159 7.61 -12.94 -2.12
CA ASN A 159 6.76 -12.57 -0.98
C ASN A 159 5.56 -11.73 -1.42
N LEU A 160 5.78 -10.75 -2.32
CA LEU A 160 4.71 -9.91 -2.82
C LEU A 160 3.67 -10.73 -3.61
N TYR A 161 4.14 -11.67 -4.44
CA TYR A 161 3.28 -12.62 -5.15
C TYR A 161 2.38 -13.41 -4.20
N ASN A 162 2.94 -13.93 -3.10
CA ASN A 162 2.18 -14.68 -2.10
C ASN A 162 1.10 -13.81 -1.41
N ILE A 163 1.39 -12.54 -1.14
CA ILE A 163 0.42 -11.59 -0.60
C ILE A 163 -0.74 -11.41 -1.59
N VAL A 164 -0.43 -11.22 -2.87
CA VAL A 164 -1.44 -11.06 -3.93
C VAL A 164 -2.34 -12.28 -4.04
N ILE A 165 -1.78 -13.49 -4.07
CA ILE A 165 -2.57 -14.73 -4.13
C ILE A 165 -3.52 -14.84 -2.94
N LYS A 166 -3.04 -14.51 -1.73
CA LYS A 166 -3.88 -14.50 -0.53
C LYS A 166 -4.99 -13.46 -0.63
N GLY A 167 -4.69 -12.25 -1.05
CA GLY A 167 -5.66 -11.18 -1.25
C GLY A 167 -6.72 -11.54 -2.29
N MET A 168 -6.31 -12.11 -3.43
CA MET A 168 -7.25 -12.57 -4.45
C MET A 168 -8.19 -13.66 -3.95
N LYS A 169 -7.71 -14.56 -3.09
CA LYS A 169 -8.57 -15.58 -2.47
C LYS A 169 -9.59 -14.97 -1.52
N ASN A 170 -9.16 -14.03 -0.69
CA ASN A 170 -10.02 -13.40 0.30
C ASN A 170 -11.08 -12.48 -0.33
N THR A 171 -10.71 -11.78 -1.41
CA THR A 171 -11.59 -10.78 -2.06
C THR A 171 -12.43 -11.36 -3.21
N ARG A 172 -12.29 -12.65 -3.54
CA ARG A 172 -13.22 -13.34 -4.44
C ARG A 172 -14.59 -13.39 -3.78
N GLN A 173 -15.59 -12.81 -4.43
CA GLN A 173 -16.97 -13.11 -4.08
C GLN A 173 -17.18 -14.63 -4.28
N PRO A 174 -17.84 -15.34 -3.34
CA PRO A 174 -18.26 -16.70 -3.58
C PRO A 174 -19.13 -16.68 -4.84
N GLN A 175 -18.71 -17.39 -5.89
CA GLN A 175 -19.65 -17.70 -6.97
C GLN A 175 -20.78 -18.48 -6.28
N ALA A 176 -22.00 -17.93 -6.32
CA ALA A 176 -23.18 -18.67 -5.92
C ALA A 176 -23.15 -19.97 -6.73
N LYS A 177 -22.85 -21.09 -6.08
CA LYS A 177 -23.11 -22.41 -6.70
C LYS A 177 -24.59 -22.40 -7.00
N ALA A 178 -24.93 -22.44 -8.29
CA ALA A 178 -26.28 -22.75 -8.67
C ALA A 178 -26.63 -24.05 -7.93
N LEU A 179 -27.55 -23.95 -7.00
CA LEU A 179 -28.15 -25.14 -6.38
C LEU A 179 -28.89 -25.83 -7.52
N GLU A 180 -28.27 -26.82 -8.13
CA GLU A 180 -29.00 -27.80 -8.94
C GLU A 180 -29.94 -28.55 -7.98
N ILE A 181 -31.17 -28.06 -7.90
CA ILE A 181 -32.27 -28.78 -7.24
C ILE A 181 -32.62 -29.92 -8.20
N PRO A 182 -32.35 -31.17 -7.83
CA PRO A 182 -32.79 -32.29 -8.67
C PRO A 182 -34.30 -32.20 -8.86
N GLN A 183 -34.76 -32.20 -10.10
CA GLN A 183 -36.20 -32.10 -10.44
C GLN A 183 -37.07 -33.22 -9.85
N GLU A 184 -36.48 -34.28 -9.29
CA GLU A 184 -37.15 -35.40 -8.67
C GLU A 184 -37.78 -35.14 -7.29
N LYS A 185 -37.68 -33.94 -6.74
CA LYS A 185 -38.22 -33.56 -5.41
C LYS A 185 -39.32 -32.49 -5.45
N ILE A 186 -39.96 -32.27 -6.58
CA ILE A 186 -41.19 -31.49 -6.63
C ILE A 186 -42.33 -32.47 -6.31
N VAL A 187 -42.66 -32.61 -5.02
CA VAL A 187 -43.88 -33.29 -4.60
C VAL A 187 -45.03 -32.34 -4.93
N GLU A 188 -45.87 -32.71 -5.93
CA GLU A 188 -47.14 -32.04 -6.14
C GLU A 188 -47.98 -32.20 -4.87
N THR A 189 -48.19 -31.11 -4.14
CA THR A 189 -49.16 -31.05 -3.07
C THR A 189 -50.53 -30.97 -3.72
N GLY A 190 -51.19 -32.14 -3.86
CA GLY A 190 -52.59 -32.21 -4.26
C GLY A 190 -53.46 -31.45 -3.26
N ILE A 191 -54.26 -30.50 -3.76
CA ILE A 191 -55.34 -29.87 -3.00
C ILE A 191 -56.38 -30.94 -2.71
N ILE A 192 -56.63 -31.23 -1.44
CA ILE A 192 -57.74 -32.01 -0.99
C ILE A 192 -58.95 -31.09 -0.80
N ASP A 193 -59.89 -31.07 -1.74
CA ASP A 193 -61.19 -30.43 -1.52
C ASP A 193 -62.02 -31.32 -0.57
N ILE A 194 -62.52 -30.72 0.54
CA ILE A 194 -63.53 -31.27 1.45
C ILE A 194 -64.83 -30.52 1.24
#